data_bd170e7d44d1867bfb572d015c79d44f
#
_entry.id   bd170e7d44d1867bfb572d015c79d44f
#
_cell.length_a   1.000
_cell.length_b   1.000
_cell.length_c   1.000
_cell.angle_alpha   90.00
_cell.angle_beta   90.00
_cell.angle_gamma   90.00
#
_symmetry.space_group_name_H-M   'P 1'
#
loop_
_entity.id
_entity.type
_entity.pdbx_description
1 polymer ?
#
loop_
_entity_poly.entity_id
_entity_poly.type
_entity_poly.pdbx_seq_one_letter_code
_entity_poly.pdbx_strand_id
1 'polypeptide(L)'
;MRAAALHTAAGALLLSTLTAVPAAGTPAVSPASPASPGTSAATGIAERHGTAVAAARAAATGIGFGACPDAEDLPAGIRCGTVTVPLDYAHPDGRQIELTVSRVEATGKDPRAGERPVPRQGALVFNPGGPGGSGLYFPLIGLLPEWKRLGAAYDLVGYDARGVGRSAPLSCEDPGHFFKGPAPAPTHPSEAYKRERVARAKAYARGCAERSGDALRHYHSLNNARDLDVLRAALGEDRLTFMGASYGTYFGALYATLFPSHVRRMVFDAPVDPDPEHIWYRDNLSQSAAFEARWADFRDWVARHDDVYGLGATPDEVQRSYERARDRLAAEPAGGTVGPAQLQGAFLQATYYDDYWPHRAEALSEYLRGRPEQLVAQAGPVREAAAEAENGRAVYTAVECNDAPWPTDWRVWDRDNTRLARVAPFETWDNVWANLPCAYWPAPRQRPADVRTGPGELPPTLILAAERDAAAPYQGALEMHRRLAGSVLVTERDAGTHGIAGGPNRCVDDHLEAYLLEGRLPVRRAACAGRAEPEPRAPAK
;
A
#
# COMPACT_ATOMS: atom_id res chain seq x y z
N MET A 1 7.89 -6.34 21.46
CA MET A 1 6.78 -5.37 21.41
C MET A 1 6.59 -4.72 20.03
N ARG A 2 7.44 -4.99 19.01
CA ARG A 2 7.31 -4.46 17.63
C ARG A 2 6.72 -5.45 16.62
N ALA A 3 6.44 -6.70 16.99
CA ALA A 3 5.72 -7.63 16.10
C ALA A 3 4.30 -7.13 15.72
N ALA A 4 3.70 -6.27 16.55
CA ALA A 4 2.44 -5.58 16.22
C ALA A 4 2.61 -4.46 15.18
N ALA A 5 3.84 -3.98 14.95
CA ALA A 5 4.12 -2.89 14.00
C ALA A 5 4.19 -3.34 12.53
N LEU A 6 4.37 -4.63 12.26
CA LEU A 6 4.41 -5.17 10.90
C LEU A 6 3.08 -5.05 10.15
N HIS A 7 1.97 -4.97 10.89
CA HIS A 7 0.65 -4.70 10.32
C HIS A 7 0.36 -3.20 10.15
N THR A 8 1.17 -2.32 10.76
CA THR A 8 0.95 -0.86 10.74
C THR A 8 1.65 -0.13 9.58
N ALA A 9 2.67 -0.72 8.98
CA ALA A 9 3.43 -0.06 7.91
C ALA A 9 2.62 0.19 6.62
N ALA A 10 1.58 -0.59 6.36
CA ALA A 10 0.72 -0.40 5.19
C ALA A 10 -0.42 0.62 5.41
N GLY A 11 -0.76 0.95 6.66
CA GLY A 11 -1.93 1.79 7.00
C GLY A 11 -1.63 3.24 7.39
N ALA A 12 -0.38 3.65 7.53
CA ALA A 12 -0.01 4.96 8.07
C ALA A 12 -0.07 6.14 7.08
N LEU A 13 -0.56 5.93 5.86
CA LEU A 13 -0.38 6.87 4.73
C LEU A 13 -1.45 7.95 4.55
N LEU A 14 -2.41 8.10 5.43
CA LEU A 14 -3.51 9.05 5.20
C LEU A 14 -3.80 9.96 6.39
N LEU A 15 -3.01 11.03 6.57
CA LEU A 15 -3.47 12.19 7.36
C LEU A 15 -2.68 13.46 7.03
N SER A 16 -3.31 14.35 6.30
CA SER A 16 -2.77 15.67 5.95
C SER A 16 -3.56 16.79 6.59
N THR A 17 -2.92 17.71 7.22
CA THR A 17 -3.52 18.95 7.74
C THR A 17 -2.87 20.22 7.20
N LEU A 18 -3.67 21.27 7.08
CA LEU A 18 -3.49 22.52 6.36
C LEU A 18 -2.82 23.67 7.10
N THR A 19 -2.13 24.55 6.38
CA THR A 19 -2.23 26.00 6.58
C THR A 19 -1.84 26.79 5.32
N ALA A 20 -2.45 27.98 5.12
CA ALA A 20 -2.35 28.84 3.96
C ALA A 20 -1.13 29.79 3.98
N VAL A 21 -0.59 30.16 2.80
CA VAL A 21 0.31 31.30 2.55
C VAL A 21 0.00 31.89 1.16
N PRO A 22 0.15 33.23 0.94
CA PRO A 22 -0.45 33.94 -0.18
C PRO A 22 0.28 33.85 -1.52
N ALA A 23 -0.44 34.19 -2.58
CA ALA A 23 -0.11 34.02 -3.99
C ALA A 23 0.96 35.00 -4.50
N ALA A 24 1.83 34.52 -5.38
CA ALA A 24 2.61 35.32 -6.35
C ALA A 24 2.50 34.68 -7.74
N GLY A 25 2.52 35.56 -8.74
CA GLY A 25 2.06 35.36 -10.11
C GLY A 25 2.66 34.22 -10.95
N THR A 26 1.87 33.78 -11.91
CA THR A 26 2.09 32.66 -12.82
C THR A 26 2.82 33.05 -14.11
N PRO A 27 3.73 32.22 -14.65
CA PRO A 27 4.00 32.16 -16.10
C PRO A 27 3.14 31.07 -16.75
N ALA A 28 2.68 31.37 -17.97
CA ALA A 28 1.84 30.50 -18.79
C ALA A 28 2.63 29.27 -19.30
N VAL A 29 2.08 28.10 -19.14
CA VAL A 29 2.61 26.84 -19.71
C VAL A 29 1.79 26.46 -20.93
N SER A 30 2.46 26.31 -22.08
CA SER A 30 1.86 25.79 -23.32
C SER A 30 1.52 24.32 -23.20
N PRO A 31 0.42 23.81 -23.81
CA PRO A 31 0.06 22.40 -23.76
C PRO A 31 1.03 21.55 -24.60
N ALA A 32 1.52 20.46 -24.02
CA ALA A 32 2.34 19.49 -24.72
C ALA A 32 1.51 18.73 -25.77
N SER A 33 2.05 18.60 -26.98
CA SER A 33 1.46 17.81 -28.06
C SER A 33 1.44 16.30 -27.72
N PRO A 34 0.43 15.53 -28.16
CA PRO A 34 0.40 14.08 -27.95
C PRO A 34 1.54 13.38 -28.71
N ALA A 35 2.27 12.50 -28.02
CA ALA A 35 3.35 11.73 -28.62
C ALA A 35 2.82 10.80 -29.72
N SER A 36 3.56 10.71 -30.83
CA SER A 36 3.24 9.82 -31.97
C SER A 36 3.39 8.32 -31.60
N PRO A 37 2.57 7.41 -32.14
CA PRO A 37 2.62 5.97 -31.81
C PRO A 37 3.99 5.29 -32.00
N GLY A 38 4.82 5.79 -32.90
CA GLY A 38 6.16 5.25 -33.16
C GLY A 38 7.19 5.50 -32.07
N THR A 39 7.05 6.59 -31.30
CA THR A 39 7.95 6.91 -30.17
C THR A 39 7.72 5.98 -28.97
N SER A 40 6.49 5.57 -28.69
CA SER A 40 6.17 4.67 -27.57
C SER A 40 6.77 3.27 -27.74
N ALA A 41 6.74 2.70 -28.96
CA ALA A 41 7.33 1.38 -29.23
C ALA A 41 8.87 1.40 -29.16
N ALA A 42 9.50 2.45 -29.68
CA ALA A 42 10.96 2.61 -29.61
C ALA A 42 11.45 2.80 -28.16
N THR A 43 10.74 3.59 -27.35
CA THR A 43 11.05 3.74 -25.92
C THR A 43 10.94 2.41 -25.19
N GLY A 44 9.89 1.62 -25.40
CA GLY A 44 9.73 0.30 -24.79
C GLY A 44 10.84 -0.71 -25.15
N ILE A 45 11.44 -0.59 -26.36
CA ILE A 45 12.61 -1.41 -26.76
C ILE A 45 13.86 -0.95 -26.00
N ALA A 46 14.11 0.36 -25.93
CA ALA A 46 15.26 0.92 -25.21
C ALA A 46 15.23 0.56 -23.72
N GLU A 47 14.08 0.67 -23.08
CA GLU A 47 13.90 0.32 -21.67
C GLU A 47 14.10 -1.18 -21.40
N ARG A 48 13.64 -2.07 -22.28
CA ARG A 48 13.92 -3.53 -22.17
C ARG A 48 15.41 -3.81 -22.27
N HIS A 49 16.10 -3.18 -23.22
CA HIS A 49 17.55 -3.32 -23.37
C HIS A 49 18.27 -2.79 -22.12
N GLY A 50 17.89 -1.61 -21.64
CA GLY A 50 18.50 -1.02 -20.43
C GLY A 50 18.26 -1.85 -19.18
N THR A 51 17.09 -2.50 -19.06
CA THR A 51 16.83 -3.45 -17.96
C THR A 51 17.79 -4.65 -18.03
N ALA A 52 17.98 -5.24 -19.21
CA ALA A 52 18.89 -6.36 -19.38
C ALA A 52 20.35 -5.97 -19.06
N VAL A 53 20.79 -4.77 -19.48
CA VAL A 53 22.12 -4.22 -19.14
C VAL A 53 22.27 -4.04 -17.64
N ALA A 54 21.28 -3.42 -16.97
CA ALA A 54 21.31 -3.19 -15.53
C ALA A 54 21.32 -4.51 -14.74
N ALA A 55 20.48 -5.47 -15.13
CA ALA A 55 20.42 -6.79 -14.53
C ALA A 55 21.75 -7.56 -14.66
N ALA A 56 22.38 -7.51 -15.83
CA ALA A 56 23.68 -8.15 -16.04
C ALA A 56 24.78 -7.53 -15.15
N ARG A 57 24.80 -6.20 -14.99
CA ARG A 57 25.72 -5.51 -14.08
C ARG A 57 25.48 -5.91 -12.63
N ALA A 58 24.22 -5.91 -12.21
CA ALA A 58 23.80 -6.29 -10.88
C ALA A 58 24.16 -7.75 -10.54
N ALA A 59 23.98 -8.66 -11.49
CA ALA A 59 24.41 -10.06 -11.35
C ALA A 59 25.92 -10.21 -11.18
N ALA A 60 26.71 -9.39 -11.90
CA ALA A 60 28.17 -9.42 -11.80
C ALA A 60 28.69 -8.83 -10.47
N THR A 61 27.98 -7.86 -9.90
CA THR A 61 28.38 -7.17 -8.66
C THR A 61 27.82 -7.87 -7.42
N GLY A 62 26.60 -8.38 -7.48
CA GLY A 62 25.84 -8.89 -6.33
C GLY A 62 25.46 -7.80 -5.33
N ILE A 63 25.00 -8.21 -4.15
CA ILE A 63 24.69 -7.32 -3.02
C ILE A 63 25.67 -7.59 -1.87
N GLY A 64 26.46 -6.58 -1.49
CA GLY A 64 27.31 -6.62 -0.31
C GLY A 64 26.49 -6.44 0.97
N PHE A 65 26.01 -7.53 1.57
CA PHE A 65 25.26 -7.48 2.81
C PHE A 65 26.15 -7.22 4.03
N GLY A 66 25.82 -6.17 4.78
CA GLY A 66 26.48 -5.75 6.01
C GLY A 66 25.49 -5.58 7.18
N ALA A 67 25.93 -4.93 8.26
CA ALA A 67 25.03 -4.51 9.32
C ALA A 67 24.04 -3.48 8.77
N CYS A 68 22.77 -3.55 9.21
CA CYS A 68 21.80 -2.51 8.87
C CYS A 68 22.16 -1.20 9.58
N PRO A 69 21.78 -0.03 9.02
CA PRO A 69 21.92 1.24 9.71
C PRO A 69 21.19 1.24 11.06
N ASP A 70 21.81 1.79 12.10
CA ASP A 70 21.24 1.82 13.46
C ASP A 70 19.84 2.47 13.51
N ALA A 71 19.60 3.46 12.63
CA ALA A 71 18.30 4.14 12.54
C ALA A 71 17.14 3.22 12.14
N GLU A 72 17.40 2.07 11.52
CA GLU A 72 16.36 1.09 11.15
C GLU A 72 15.95 0.19 12.33
N ASP A 73 16.73 0.16 13.40
CA ASP A 73 16.48 -0.65 14.61
C ASP A 73 16.11 -2.12 14.29
N LEU A 74 16.81 -2.69 13.32
CA LEU A 74 16.62 -4.09 12.90
C LEU A 74 17.51 -5.03 13.71
N PRO A 75 17.02 -6.23 14.09
CA PRO A 75 17.82 -7.23 14.78
C PRO A 75 19.12 -7.58 14.03
N ALA A 76 20.19 -7.85 14.75
CA ALA A 76 21.53 -8.15 14.20
C ALA A 76 21.58 -9.33 13.21
N GLY A 77 20.59 -10.25 13.26
CA GLY A 77 20.44 -11.34 12.29
C GLY A 77 19.95 -10.89 10.91
N ILE A 78 19.40 -9.69 10.80
CA ILE A 78 19.01 -9.08 9.52
C ILE A 78 20.19 -8.28 9.00
N ARG A 79 20.51 -8.47 7.73
CA ARG A 79 21.63 -7.81 7.05
C ARG A 79 21.07 -6.88 5.98
N CYS A 80 21.71 -5.73 5.79
CA CYS A 80 21.33 -4.74 4.79
C CYS A 80 22.41 -4.57 3.73
N GLY A 81 22.00 -4.17 2.54
CA GLY A 81 22.85 -3.83 1.41
C GLY A 81 22.13 -2.93 0.42
N THR A 82 22.79 -2.59 -0.67
CA THR A 82 22.17 -1.79 -1.74
C THR A 82 22.33 -2.46 -3.09
N VAL A 83 21.41 -2.17 -4.00
CA VAL A 83 21.51 -2.50 -5.42
C VAL A 83 21.36 -1.22 -6.24
N THR A 84 22.27 -1.02 -7.20
CA THR A 84 22.25 0.12 -8.09
C THR A 84 21.34 -0.16 -9.28
N VAL A 85 20.43 0.77 -9.60
CA VAL A 85 19.52 0.71 -10.75
C VAL A 85 19.51 2.02 -11.52
N PRO A 86 19.27 2.03 -12.84
CA PRO A 86 19.11 3.28 -13.58
C PRO A 86 17.86 4.05 -13.11
N LEU A 87 17.99 5.36 -12.99
CA LEU A 87 16.81 6.21 -12.85
C LEU A 87 15.91 6.09 -14.08
N ASP A 88 16.51 6.10 -15.27
CA ASP A 88 15.86 5.96 -16.57
C ASP A 88 16.39 4.73 -17.31
N TYR A 89 15.57 3.72 -17.47
CA TYR A 89 15.93 2.48 -18.17
C TYR A 89 16.14 2.65 -19.67
N ALA A 90 15.65 3.73 -20.29
CA ALA A 90 15.99 4.05 -21.68
C ALA A 90 17.45 4.52 -21.82
N HIS A 91 18.07 4.98 -20.73
CA HIS A 91 19.43 5.47 -20.65
C HIS A 91 20.19 4.82 -19.48
N PRO A 92 20.53 3.51 -19.59
CA PRO A 92 21.07 2.72 -18.47
C PRO A 92 22.44 3.19 -17.98
N ASP A 93 23.16 3.99 -18.75
CA ASP A 93 24.45 4.60 -18.38
C ASP A 93 24.30 6.01 -17.77
N GLY A 94 23.06 6.51 -17.69
CA GLY A 94 22.73 7.81 -17.11
C GLY A 94 22.76 7.81 -15.59
N ARG A 95 21.94 8.69 -14.99
CA ARG A 95 21.81 8.78 -13.53
C ARG A 95 21.39 7.44 -12.92
N GLN A 96 22.14 7.02 -11.91
CA GLN A 96 21.85 5.82 -11.11
C GLN A 96 21.19 6.22 -9.78
N ILE A 97 20.40 5.30 -9.23
CA ILE A 97 19.87 5.36 -7.86
C ILE A 97 20.18 4.03 -7.15
N GLU A 98 20.21 4.06 -5.83
CA GLU A 98 20.40 2.86 -5.02
C GLU A 98 19.07 2.46 -4.38
N LEU A 99 18.77 1.16 -4.40
CA LEU A 99 17.68 0.56 -3.65
C LEU A 99 18.26 -0.11 -2.41
N THR A 100 17.69 0.16 -1.25
CA THR A 100 18.06 -0.46 0.01
C THR A 100 17.37 -1.81 0.14
N VAL A 101 18.12 -2.83 0.52
CA VAL A 101 17.66 -4.22 0.61
C VAL A 101 18.02 -4.77 1.99
N SER A 102 17.10 -5.51 2.60
CA SER A 102 17.34 -6.27 3.84
C SER A 102 17.16 -7.75 3.58
N ARG A 103 17.90 -8.58 4.33
CA ARG A 103 17.84 -10.05 4.22
C ARG A 103 18.05 -10.72 5.57
N VAL A 104 17.25 -11.74 5.84
CA VAL A 104 17.58 -12.81 6.79
C VAL A 104 17.74 -14.11 6.02
N GLU A 105 18.83 -14.82 6.25
CA GLU A 105 19.10 -16.10 5.56
C GLU A 105 18.19 -17.21 6.06
N ALA A 106 17.86 -18.15 5.17
CA ALA A 106 17.11 -19.36 5.50
C ALA A 106 17.81 -20.12 6.64
N THR A 107 17.04 -20.53 7.65
CA THR A 107 17.61 -21.27 8.80
C THR A 107 18.04 -22.69 8.44
N GLY A 108 17.53 -23.25 7.35
CA GLY A 108 17.81 -24.60 6.89
C GLY A 108 17.25 -25.70 7.80
N LYS A 109 16.35 -25.38 8.76
CA LYS A 109 15.84 -26.31 9.77
C LYS A 109 14.32 -26.18 9.89
N ASP A 110 13.58 -27.28 9.66
CA ASP A 110 12.13 -27.29 9.80
C ASP A 110 11.71 -27.33 11.29
N PRO A 111 11.09 -26.26 11.80
CA PRO A 111 10.69 -26.18 13.20
C PRO A 111 9.59 -27.19 13.59
N ARG A 112 8.81 -27.70 12.62
CA ARG A 112 7.73 -28.69 12.86
C ARG A 112 8.22 -30.14 12.79
N ALA A 113 9.37 -30.38 12.18
CA ALA A 113 9.91 -31.70 11.93
C ALA A 113 11.15 -32.05 12.79
N GLY A 114 11.26 -31.47 13.98
CA GLY A 114 12.39 -31.74 14.90
C GLY A 114 13.72 -31.27 14.34
N GLU A 115 13.73 -30.07 13.74
CA GLU A 115 14.92 -29.42 13.14
C GLU A 115 15.57 -30.23 11.98
N ARG A 116 14.80 -31.05 11.28
CA ARG A 116 15.33 -31.73 10.07
C ARG A 116 15.84 -30.72 9.06
N PRO A 117 16.95 -31.03 8.37
CA PRO A 117 17.48 -30.16 7.33
C PRO A 117 16.45 -29.90 6.23
N VAL A 118 16.28 -28.63 5.85
CA VAL A 118 15.46 -28.17 4.73
C VAL A 118 16.37 -27.51 3.72
N PRO A 119 16.37 -27.92 2.45
CA PRO A 119 17.19 -27.25 1.44
C PRO A 119 16.68 -25.83 1.19
N ARG A 120 17.62 -24.88 1.08
CA ARG A 120 17.32 -23.52 0.67
C ARG A 120 16.67 -23.52 -0.72
N GLN A 121 15.57 -22.77 -0.86
CA GLN A 121 14.82 -22.65 -2.10
C GLN A 121 15.02 -21.32 -2.84
N GLY A 122 15.96 -20.49 -2.40
CA GLY A 122 16.24 -19.18 -2.96
C GLY A 122 15.72 -18.04 -2.09
N ALA A 123 15.64 -16.85 -2.66
CA ALA A 123 15.10 -15.67 -1.99
C ALA A 123 13.58 -15.57 -2.20
N LEU A 124 12.84 -15.27 -1.13
CA LEU A 124 11.46 -14.80 -1.18
C LEU A 124 11.48 -13.28 -1.01
N VAL A 125 11.23 -12.56 -2.09
CA VAL A 125 11.20 -11.10 -2.12
C VAL A 125 9.78 -10.61 -1.85
N PHE A 126 9.63 -9.59 -1.02
CA PHE A 126 8.33 -9.03 -0.65
C PHE A 126 8.22 -7.54 -0.92
N ASN A 127 7.00 -7.12 -1.30
CA ASN A 127 6.62 -5.70 -1.32
C ASN A 127 5.24 -5.51 -0.66
N PRO A 128 5.13 -4.62 0.36
CA PRO A 128 3.89 -4.40 1.11
C PRO A 128 2.84 -3.60 0.36
N GLY A 129 3.21 -2.94 -0.73
CA GLY A 129 2.32 -2.06 -1.48
C GLY A 129 2.36 -0.60 -1.03
N GLY A 130 1.21 -0.01 -0.90
CA GLY A 130 0.98 1.40 -0.74
C GLY A 130 0.36 2.01 -2.00
N PRO A 131 1.13 2.46 -3.05
CA PRO A 131 2.60 2.53 -3.18
C PRO A 131 3.26 3.41 -2.11
N GLY A 132 4.55 3.18 -1.85
CA GLY A 132 5.31 4.00 -0.90
C GLY A 132 5.52 3.34 0.48
N GLY A 133 4.98 2.14 0.71
CA GLY A 133 5.29 1.36 1.90
C GLY A 133 6.72 0.81 1.86
N SER A 134 7.44 0.90 2.99
CA SER A 134 8.76 0.29 3.14
C SER A 134 8.63 -1.23 3.24
N GLY A 135 9.34 -1.95 2.36
CA GLY A 135 9.48 -3.40 2.44
C GLY A 135 10.66 -3.86 3.29
N LEU A 136 11.48 -2.94 3.77
CA LEU A 136 12.75 -3.23 4.46
C LEU A 136 12.56 -4.09 5.71
N TYR A 137 11.40 -4.00 6.35
CA TYR A 137 11.08 -4.73 7.59
C TYR A 137 10.53 -6.14 7.37
N PHE A 138 10.34 -6.57 6.12
CA PHE A 138 9.80 -7.90 5.81
C PHE A 138 10.55 -9.07 6.49
N PRO A 139 11.89 -9.09 6.59
CA PRO A 139 12.57 -10.19 7.27
C PRO A 139 12.13 -10.44 8.72
N LEU A 140 11.54 -9.44 9.40
CA LEU A 140 11.01 -9.59 10.77
C LEU A 140 9.87 -10.59 10.87
N ILE A 141 9.10 -10.84 9.79
CA ILE A 141 8.02 -11.82 9.80
C ILE A 141 8.53 -13.24 10.08
N GLY A 142 9.79 -13.54 9.75
CA GLY A 142 10.44 -14.81 10.08
C GLY A 142 10.50 -15.11 11.57
N LEU A 143 10.27 -14.11 12.43
CA LEU A 143 10.12 -14.28 13.88
C LEU A 143 8.74 -14.83 14.28
N LEU A 144 7.73 -14.66 13.41
CA LEU A 144 6.36 -15.11 13.67
C LEU A 144 6.22 -16.62 13.44
N PRO A 145 5.46 -17.32 14.28
CA PRO A 145 5.28 -18.77 14.19
C PRO A 145 4.78 -19.25 12.82
N GLU A 146 3.90 -18.47 12.18
CA GLU A 146 3.27 -18.76 10.89
C GLU A 146 4.28 -18.78 9.75
N TRP A 147 5.38 -18.00 9.85
CA TRP A 147 6.40 -17.84 8.82
C TRP A 147 7.65 -18.69 9.02
N LYS A 148 7.79 -19.39 10.16
CA LYS A 148 9.01 -20.15 10.48
C LYS A 148 9.37 -21.22 9.45
N ARG A 149 8.37 -21.89 8.85
CA ARG A 149 8.63 -22.90 7.81
C ARG A 149 9.11 -22.27 6.51
N LEU A 150 8.55 -21.13 6.13
CA LEU A 150 9.02 -20.37 4.97
C LEU A 150 10.41 -19.82 5.23
N GLY A 151 10.67 -19.23 6.40
CA GLY A 151 12.00 -18.78 6.82
C GLY A 151 13.03 -19.89 7.01
N ALA A 152 12.60 -21.17 7.11
CA ALA A 152 13.51 -22.31 7.05
C ALA A 152 14.01 -22.60 5.63
N ALA A 153 13.17 -22.35 4.61
CA ALA A 153 13.44 -22.71 3.23
C ALA A 153 13.90 -21.52 2.34
N TYR A 154 13.51 -20.30 2.70
CA TYR A 154 13.80 -19.10 1.93
C TYR A 154 14.63 -18.09 2.72
N ASP A 155 15.55 -17.43 2.04
CA ASP A 155 16.02 -16.13 2.50
C ASP A 155 14.85 -15.15 2.39
N LEU A 156 14.46 -14.52 3.50
CA LEU A 156 13.42 -13.51 3.47
C LEU A 156 14.05 -12.17 3.11
N VAL A 157 13.64 -11.61 1.98
CA VAL A 157 14.23 -10.39 1.42
C VAL A 157 13.19 -9.30 1.36
N GLY A 158 13.47 -8.20 2.07
CA GLY A 158 12.74 -6.96 1.99
C GLY A 158 13.53 -5.92 1.20
N TYR A 159 12.87 -4.92 0.65
CA TYR A 159 13.53 -3.80 0.01
C TYR A 159 12.63 -2.57 -0.02
N ASP A 160 13.25 -1.41 -0.04
CA ASP A 160 12.56 -0.17 -0.33
C ASP A 160 12.54 0.05 -1.84
N ALA A 161 11.34 0.20 -2.40
CA ALA A 161 11.19 0.54 -3.81
C ALA A 161 11.76 1.94 -4.10
N ARG A 162 12.01 2.26 -5.39
CA ARG A 162 12.49 3.59 -5.77
C ARG A 162 11.64 4.70 -5.16
N GLY A 163 12.26 5.67 -4.54
CA GLY A 163 11.63 6.79 -3.84
C GLY A 163 11.29 6.53 -2.37
N VAL A 164 11.27 5.28 -1.92
CA VAL A 164 10.89 4.90 -0.55
C VAL A 164 12.10 4.90 0.39
N GLY A 165 11.93 5.39 1.59
CA GLY A 165 12.89 5.27 2.67
C GLY A 165 14.28 5.77 2.28
N ARG A 166 15.27 4.85 2.19
CA ARG A 166 16.62 5.18 1.76
C ARG A 166 16.87 5.00 0.26
N SER A 167 15.89 4.53 -0.49
CA SER A 167 15.99 4.26 -1.93
C SER A 167 15.72 5.49 -2.78
N ALA A 168 16.62 6.48 -2.75
CA ALA A 168 16.50 7.77 -3.43
C ALA A 168 15.18 8.50 -3.06
N PRO A 169 14.99 8.87 -1.78
CA PRO A 169 13.72 9.29 -1.23
C PRO A 169 13.08 10.47 -1.97
N LEU A 170 11.79 10.34 -2.25
CA LEU A 170 10.95 11.42 -2.73
C LEU A 170 10.42 12.27 -1.59
N SER A 171 10.26 13.57 -1.84
CA SER A 171 9.58 14.50 -0.97
C SER A 171 8.84 15.54 -1.82
N CYS A 172 7.64 15.90 -1.42
CA CYS A 172 6.81 16.88 -2.10
C CYS A 172 6.60 18.15 -1.26
N GLU A 173 6.73 18.04 0.07
CA GLU A 173 6.63 19.17 0.99
C GLU A 173 7.60 19.02 2.18
N ASP A 174 7.67 20.01 3.05
CA ASP A 174 8.47 19.92 4.26
C ASP A 174 7.79 18.94 5.25
N PRO A 175 8.48 17.87 5.70
CA PRO A 175 7.93 16.94 6.68
C PRO A 175 7.44 17.61 7.97
N GLY A 176 8.07 18.69 8.42
CA GLY A 176 7.64 19.47 9.57
C GLY A 176 6.28 20.16 9.35
N HIS A 177 5.85 20.29 8.11
CA HIS A 177 4.56 20.83 7.71
C HIS A 177 3.53 19.73 7.39
N PHE A 178 3.95 18.48 7.27
CA PHE A 178 3.08 17.38 6.90
C PHE A 178 2.04 17.07 8.00
N PHE A 179 2.47 16.99 9.25
CA PHE A 179 1.58 16.79 10.39
C PHE A 179 1.15 18.11 11.01
N LYS A 180 0.11 18.71 10.46
CA LYS A 180 -0.62 19.81 11.12
C LYS A 180 -2.01 19.31 11.48
N GLY A 181 -2.20 19.06 12.73
CA GLY A 181 -3.54 18.86 13.29
C GLY A 181 -3.92 20.06 14.11
N PRO A 182 -5.13 20.11 14.62
CA PRO A 182 -6.30 19.36 14.20
C PRO A 182 -6.93 19.92 12.92
N ALA A 183 -7.63 19.05 12.14
CA ALA A 183 -8.22 19.46 10.87
C ALA A 183 -9.68 19.00 10.72
N PRO A 184 -10.52 19.73 9.97
CA PRO A 184 -11.86 19.29 9.63
C PRO A 184 -11.85 18.17 8.59
N ALA A 185 -12.87 17.29 8.64
CA ALA A 185 -13.13 16.25 7.66
C ALA A 185 -14.63 16.21 7.31
N PRO A 186 -15.16 17.20 6.57
CA PRO A 186 -16.58 17.25 6.28
C PRO A 186 -16.99 16.18 5.27
N THR A 187 -18.04 15.41 5.59
CA THR A 187 -18.68 14.47 4.66
C THR A 187 -19.45 15.17 3.53
N HIS A 188 -19.80 16.44 3.75
CA HIS A 188 -20.46 17.33 2.79
C HIS A 188 -19.68 18.65 2.73
N PRO A 189 -18.53 18.68 2.02
CA PRO A 189 -17.67 19.86 2.01
C PRO A 189 -18.35 21.05 1.31
N SER A 190 -18.22 22.23 1.92
CA SER A 190 -18.67 23.48 1.32
C SER A 190 -17.83 23.84 0.09
N GLU A 191 -18.36 24.68 -0.79
CA GLU A 191 -17.62 25.16 -1.95
C GLU A 191 -16.33 25.92 -1.57
N ALA A 192 -16.32 26.60 -0.43
CA ALA A 192 -15.13 27.25 0.09
C ALA A 192 -14.06 26.22 0.47
N TYR A 193 -14.45 25.17 1.19
CA TYR A 193 -13.55 24.07 1.57
C TYR A 193 -13.02 23.34 0.33
N LYS A 194 -13.87 23.02 -0.65
CA LYS A 194 -13.45 22.40 -1.91
C LYS A 194 -12.40 23.24 -2.64
N ARG A 195 -12.62 24.57 -2.77
CA ARG A 195 -11.64 25.47 -3.39
C ARG A 195 -10.29 25.47 -2.67
N GLU A 196 -10.30 25.45 -1.34
CA GLU A 196 -9.09 25.37 -0.53
C GLU A 196 -8.34 24.06 -0.79
N ARG A 197 -9.04 22.93 -0.79
CA ARG A 197 -8.46 21.61 -1.06
C ARG A 197 -7.86 21.50 -2.47
N VAL A 198 -8.55 22.07 -3.48
CA VAL A 198 -8.03 22.17 -4.86
C VAL A 198 -6.75 23.01 -4.90
N ALA A 199 -6.70 24.16 -4.21
CA ALA A 199 -5.49 24.98 -4.15
C ALA A 199 -4.31 24.21 -3.51
N ARG A 200 -4.58 23.46 -2.45
CA ARG A 200 -3.58 22.60 -1.78
C ARG A 200 -3.08 21.49 -2.69
N ALA A 201 -3.97 20.78 -3.38
CA ALA A 201 -3.58 19.72 -4.31
C ALA A 201 -2.66 20.24 -5.43
N LYS A 202 -2.95 21.44 -5.96
CA LYS A 202 -2.08 22.14 -6.92
C LYS A 202 -0.71 22.50 -6.32
N ALA A 203 -0.69 22.96 -5.07
CA ALA A 203 0.56 23.31 -4.39
C ALA A 203 1.41 22.06 -4.13
N TYR A 204 0.79 20.96 -3.70
CA TYR A 204 1.47 19.69 -3.46
C TYR A 204 2.09 19.13 -4.76
N ALA A 205 1.31 19.07 -5.85
CA ALA A 205 1.82 18.63 -7.17
C ALA A 205 3.00 19.46 -7.66
N ARG A 206 2.96 20.81 -7.47
CA ARG A 206 4.11 21.68 -7.78
C ARG A 206 5.31 21.36 -6.89
N GLY A 207 5.11 21.18 -5.58
CA GLY A 207 6.20 20.87 -4.64
C GLY A 207 6.92 19.58 -5.02
N CYS A 208 6.20 18.55 -5.49
CA CYS A 208 6.81 17.33 -6.03
C CYS A 208 7.72 17.65 -7.23
N ALA A 209 7.26 18.47 -8.18
CA ALA A 209 8.05 18.83 -9.35
C ALA A 209 9.27 19.69 -9.00
N GLU A 210 9.11 20.68 -8.13
CA GLU A 210 10.18 21.60 -7.72
C GLU A 210 11.31 20.84 -7.00
N ARG A 211 10.98 19.82 -6.20
CA ARG A 211 11.97 19.04 -5.44
C ARG A 211 12.62 17.94 -6.27
N SER A 212 11.88 17.31 -7.17
CA SER A 212 12.35 16.14 -7.93
C SER A 212 12.81 16.46 -9.36
N GLY A 213 12.37 17.58 -9.93
CA GLY A 213 12.69 17.98 -11.31
C GLY A 213 12.32 16.89 -12.31
N ASP A 214 13.18 16.68 -13.30
CA ASP A 214 12.99 15.68 -14.35
C ASP A 214 12.98 14.23 -13.84
N ALA A 215 13.49 13.96 -12.63
CA ALA A 215 13.46 12.63 -12.04
C ALA A 215 12.02 12.18 -11.75
N LEU A 216 11.09 13.09 -11.48
CA LEU A 216 9.73 12.79 -11.04
C LEU A 216 9.00 11.80 -11.97
N ARG A 217 9.20 11.91 -13.28
CA ARG A 217 8.57 11.06 -14.31
C ARG A 217 8.98 9.58 -14.26
N HIS A 218 10.07 9.25 -13.55
CA HIS A 218 10.64 7.90 -13.50
C HIS A 218 10.17 7.08 -12.28
N TYR A 219 9.37 7.68 -11.40
CA TYR A 219 8.78 7.00 -10.24
C TYR A 219 7.39 6.47 -10.63
N HIS A 220 7.32 5.24 -11.17
CA HIS A 220 6.11 4.60 -11.67
C HIS A 220 6.24 3.07 -11.67
N SER A 221 5.11 2.38 -11.74
CA SER A 221 5.03 0.91 -11.57
C SER A 221 5.85 0.11 -12.58
N LEU A 222 5.95 0.54 -13.83
CA LEU A 222 6.79 -0.16 -14.82
C LEU A 222 8.28 -0.12 -14.44
N ASN A 223 8.76 0.98 -13.87
CA ASN A 223 10.15 1.03 -13.40
C ASN A 223 10.34 0.23 -12.11
N ASN A 224 9.34 0.18 -11.21
CA ASN A 224 9.37 -0.73 -10.06
C ASN A 224 9.48 -2.20 -10.51
N ALA A 225 8.75 -2.59 -11.55
CA ALA A 225 8.86 -3.94 -12.10
C ALA A 225 10.24 -4.23 -12.72
N ARG A 226 10.87 -3.24 -13.38
CA ARG A 226 12.24 -3.37 -13.90
C ARG A 226 13.28 -3.46 -12.79
N ASP A 227 13.13 -2.63 -11.73
CA ASP A 227 13.97 -2.69 -10.54
C ASP A 227 13.92 -4.07 -9.88
N LEU A 228 12.75 -4.69 -9.85
CA LEU A 228 12.58 -6.02 -9.29
C LEU A 228 13.37 -7.08 -10.10
N ASP A 229 13.49 -6.93 -11.44
CA ASP A 229 14.33 -7.83 -12.24
C ASP A 229 15.83 -7.62 -11.99
N VAL A 230 16.25 -6.36 -11.80
CA VAL A 230 17.63 -6.05 -11.41
C VAL A 230 17.95 -6.58 -10.01
N LEU A 231 17.02 -6.45 -9.06
CA LEU A 231 17.15 -7.00 -7.70
C LEU A 231 17.25 -8.53 -7.74
N ARG A 232 16.40 -9.22 -8.53
CA ARG A 232 16.49 -10.67 -8.77
C ARG A 232 17.90 -11.07 -9.21
N ALA A 233 18.42 -10.37 -10.20
CA ALA A 233 19.74 -10.63 -10.75
C ALA A 233 20.86 -10.38 -9.72
N ALA A 234 20.77 -9.30 -8.94
CA ALA A 234 21.72 -8.97 -7.87
C ALA A 234 21.71 -9.99 -6.72
N LEU A 235 20.57 -10.63 -6.45
CA LEU A 235 20.43 -11.73 -5.49
C LEU A 235 21.00 -13.06 -6.01
N GLY A 236 21.39 -13.13 -7.28
CA GLY A 236 21.89 -14.35 -7.92
C GLY A 236 20.78 -15.37 -8.23
N GLU A 237 19.53 -14.94 -8.31
CA GLU A 237 18.39 -15.81 -8.58
C GLU A 237 18.08 -15.87 -10.09
N ASP A 238 18.10 -17.06 -10.68
CA ASP A 238 17.70 -17.25 -12.09
C ASP A 238 16.24 -16.88 -12.31
N ARG A 239 15.39 -17.19 -11.32
CA ARG A 239 13.95 -16.93 -11.34
C ARG A 239 13.49 -16.41 -9.98
N LEU A 240 12.65 -15.39 -10.02
CA LEU A 240 12.11 -14.72 -8.84
C LEU A 240 11.04 -15.56 -8.14
N THR A 241 11.16 -15.70 -6.81
CA THR A 241 10.01 -15.99 -5.93
C THR A 241 9.61 -14.69 -5.26
N PHE A 242 8.38 -14.25 -5.49
CA PHE A 242 7.87 -12.94 -5.08
C PHE A 242 6.51 -13.06 -4.38
N MET A 243 6.31 -12.24 -3.38
CA MET A 243 5.02 -11.99 -2.78
C MET A 243 4.77 -10.47 -2.76
N GLY A 244 3.65 -10.05 -3.34
CA GLY A 244 3.18 -8.68 -3.28
C GLY A 244 1.88 -8.59 -2.52
N ALA A 245 1.72 -7.55 -1.71
CA ALA A 245 0.46 -7.23 -1.06
C ALA A 245 -0.07 -5.89 -1.59
N SER A 246 -1.41 -5.76 -1.73
CA SER A 246 -2.03 -4.50 -2.16
C SER A 246 -1.46 -3.99 -3.50
N TYR A 247 -0.99 -2.74 -3.57
CA TYR A 247 -0.28 -2.21 -4.75
C TYR A 247 0.87 -3.12 -5.21
N GLY A 248 1.56 -3.81 -4.28
CA GLY A 248 2.61 -4.76 -4.62
C GLY A 248 2.14 -5.89 -5.55
N THR A 249 0.87 -6.19 -5.57
CA THR A 249 0.26 -7.16 -6.50
C THR A 249 0.20 -6.61 -7.92
N TYR A 250 -0.13 -5.33 -8.08
CA TYR A 250 -0.23 -4.68 -9.39
C TYR A 250 1.12 -4.66 -10.10
N PHE A 251 2.17 -4.09 -9.48
CA PHE A 251 3.45 -4.07 -10.15
C PHE A 251 4.12 -5.45 -10.24
N GLY A 252 3.83 -6.36 -9.29
CA GLY A 252 4.21 -7.78 -9.41
C GLY A 252 3.56 -8.46 -10.62
N ALA A 253 2.30 -8.15 -10.92
CA ALA A 253 1.61 -8.62 -12.11
C ALA A 253 2.16 -7.98 -13.40
N LEU A 254 2.57 -6.71 -13.34
CA LEU A 254 3.35 -6.07 -14.42
C LEU A 254 4.69 -6.78 -14.65
N TYR A 255 5.40 -7.13 -13.56
CA TYR A 255 6.64 -7.91 -13.65
C TYR A 255 6.40 -9.26 -14.33
N ALA A 256 5.37 -10.00 -13.91
CA ALA A 256 4.99 -11.29 -14.52
C ALA A 256 4.67 -11.16 -16.01
N THR A 257 4.08 -10.02 -16.42
CA THR A 257 3.78 -9.73 -17.83
C THR A 257 5.04 -9.37 -18.64
N LEU A 258 5.97 -8.61 -18.03
CA LEU A 258 7.20 -8.16 -18.70
C LEU A 258 8.28 -9.24 -18.75
N PHE A 259 8.38 -10.08 -17.71
CA PHE A 259 9.45 -11.03 -17.50
C PHE A 259 8.94 -12.45 -17.13
N PRO A 260 8.00 -13.03 -17.89
CA PRO A 260 7.38 -14.31 -17.51
C PRO A 260 8.39 -15.46 -17.35
N SER A 261 9.49 -15.45 -18.12
CA SER A 261 10.56 -16.46 -18.03
C SER A 261 11.41 -16.33 -16.76
N HIS A 262 11.38 -15.18 -16.09
CA HIS A 262 12.12 -14.93 -14.84
C HIS A 262 11.28 -15.24 -13.59
N VAL A 263 10.06 -15.73 -13.74
CA VAL A 263 9.19 -16.09 -12.63
C VAL A 263 9.38 -17.54 -12.20
N ARG A 264 9.55 -17.79 -10.91
CA ARG A 264 9.49 -19.12 -10.29
C ARG A 264 8.16 -19.33 -9.58
N ARG A 265 7.81 -18.47 -8.62
CA ARG A 265 6.54 -18.48 -7.89
C ARG A 265 6.12 -17.05 -7.57
N MET A 266 4.83 -16.76 -7.66
CA MET A 266 4.29 -15.46 -7.29
C MET A 266 3.02 -15.60 -6.46
N VAL A 267 2.97 -14.83 -5.37
CA VAL A 267 1.81 -14.69 -4.51
C VAL A 267 1.31 -13.25 -4.59
N PHE A 268 0.03 -13.09 -4.84
CA PHE A 268 -0.66 -11.80 -4.89
C PHE A 268 -1.70 -11.77 -3.78
N ASP A 269 -1.41 -11.06 -2.69
CA ASP A 269 -2.28 -10.94 -1.51
C ASP A 269 -3.02 -9.61 -1.53
N ALA A 270 -4.34 -9.65 -1.44
CA ALA A 270 -5.21 -8.48 -1.58
C ALA A 270 -4.98 -7.71 -2.90
N PRO A 271 -5.26 -8.32 -4.06
CA PRO A 271 -4.84 -7.78 -5.35
C PRO A 271 -5.67 -6.58 -5.79
N VAL A 272 -4.97 -5.56 -6.26
CA VAL A 272 -5.53 -4.41 -6.98
C VAL A 272 -6.10 -4.87 -8.33
N ASP A 273 -7.17 -4.21 -8.78
CA ASP A 273 -7.75 -4.45 -10.12
C ASP A 273 -6.75 -4.02 -11.21
N PRO A 274 -6.19 -4.96 -11.99
CA PRO A 274 -5.17 -4.64 -12.99
C PRO A 274 -5.77 -4.18 -14.32
N ASP A 275 -7.08 -3.92 -14.41
CA ASP A 275 -7.69 -3.43 -15.64
C ASP A 275 -7.18 -2.02 -15.96
N PRO A 276 -6.55 -1.79 -17.13
CA PRO A 276 -6.04 -0.48 -17.52
C PRO A 276 -7.08 0.65 -17.48
N GLU A 277 -8.38 0.32 -17.61
CA GLU A 277 -9.44 1.31 -17.53
C GLU A 277 -9.81 1.69 -16.09
N HIS A 278 -9.43 0.86 -15.09
CA HIS A 278 -9.69 1.10 -13.67
C HIS A 278 -8.53 1.82 -12.99
N ILE A 279 -7.31 1.59 -13.43
CA ILE A 279 -6.09 2.18 -12.90
C ILE A 279 -6.05 3.70 -13.17
N TRP A 280 -6.09 4.61 -12.18
CA TRP A 280 -6.36 4.39 -10.74
C TRP A 280 -7.70 5.01 -10.34
N TYR A 281 -8.21 5.96 -11.16
CA TYR A 281 -9.35 6.81 -10.79
C TYR A 281 -10.62 6.01 -10.49
N ARG A 282 -10.94 5.02 -11.33
CA ARG A 282 -12.13 4.18 -11.11
C ARG A 282 -11.97 3.24 -9.93
N ASP A 283 -10.76 2.74 -9.73
CA ASP A 283 -10.44 1.90 -8.57
C ASP A 283 -10.65 2.67 -7.26
N ASN A 284 -10.21 3.92 -7.18
CA ASN A 284 -10.44 4.78 -6.03
C ASN A 284 -11.94 5.03 -5.73
N LEU A 285 -12.78 5.13 -6.76
CA LEU A 285 -14.24 5.22 -6.55
C LEU A 285 -14.80 3.91 -5.98
N SER A 286 -14.31 2.77 -6.45
CA SER A 286 -14.69 1.45 -5.95
C SER A 286 -14.25 1.24 -4.51
N GLN A 287 -13.03 1.66 -4.16
CA GLN A 287 -12.53 1.66 -2.79
C GLN A 287 -13.43 2.44 -1.84
N SER A 288 -13.80 3.67 -2.20
CA SER A 288 -14.67 4.50 -1.36
C SER A 288 -15.99 3.81 -1.01
N ALA A 289 -16.60 3.10 -1.97
CA ALA A 289 -17.80 2.30 -1.73
C ALA A 289 -17.53 1.08 -0.83
N ALA A 290 -16.39 0.42 -1.01
CA ALA A 290 -16.00 -0.74 -0.21
C ALA A 290 -15.65 -0.34 1.24
N PHE A 291 -14.99 0.79 1.45
CA PHE A 291 -14.74 1.34 2.78
C PHE A 291 -16.03 1.67 3.54
N GLU A 292 -17.06 2.16 2.88
CA GLU A 292 -18.37 2.35 3.51
C GLU A 292 -18.97 1.02 3.98
N ALA A 293 -18.85 -0.03 3.17
CA ALA A 293 -19.32 -1.37 3.56
C ALA A 293 -18.57 -1.89 4.79
N ARG A 294 -17.23 -1.71 4.84
CA ARG A 294 -16.44 -2.10 6.02
C ARG A 294 -16.73 -1.23 7.24
N TRP A 295 -17.00 0.05 7.04
CA TRP A 295 -17.48 0.92 8.10
C TRP A 295 -18.81 0.44 8.68
N ALA A 296 -19.72 -0.05 7.83
CA ALA A 296 -20.95 -0.68 8.28
C ALA A 296 -20.70 -1.95 9.10
N ASP A 297 -19.76 -2.82 8.67
CA ASP A 297 -19.36 -4.02 9.40
C ASP A 297 -18.82 -3.69 10.81
N PHE A 298 -17.95 -2.68 10.91
CA PHE A 298 -17.43 -2.21 12.20
C PHE A 298 -18.55 -1.73 13.12
N ARG A 299 -19.49 -0.91 12.62
CA ARG A 299 -20.63 -0.40 13.41
C ARG A 299 -21.52 -1.53 13.88
N ASP A 300 -21.74 -2.53 13.05
CA ASP A 300 -22.55 -3.70 13.36
C ASP A 300 -21.89 -4.55 14.46
N TRP A 301 -20.58 -4.76 14.35
CA TRP A 301 -19.80 -5.44 15.39
C TRP A 301 -19.85 -4.68 16.72
N VAL A 302 -19.65 -3.35 16.72
CA VAL A 302 -19.72 -2.52 17.94
C VAL A 302 -21.11 -2.59 18.57
N ALA A 303 -22.18 -2.55 17.76
CA ALA A 303 -23.56 -2.62 18.24
C ALA A 303 -23.87 -3.95 18.94
N ARG A 304 -23.32 -5.06 18.46
CA ARG A 304 -23.42 -6.37 19.14
C ARG A 304 -22.69 -6.43 20.49
N HIS A 305 -21.79 -5.49 20.74
CA HIS A 305 -21.00 -5.38 21.99
C HIS A 305 -21.30 -4.11 22.77
N ASP A 306 -22.55 -3.63 22.70
CA ASP A 306 -22.98 -2.41 23.42
C ASP A 306 -22.85 -2.54 24.95
N ASP A 307 -23.01 -3.73 25.47
CA ASP A 307 -22.77 -4.07 26.89
C ASP A 307 -21.33 -3.78 27.34
N VAL A 308 -20.36 -3.84 26.44
CA VAL A 308 -18.94 -3.52 26.70
C VAL A 308 -18.66 -2.04 26.47
N TYR A 309 -19.10 -1.48 25.35
CA TYR A 309 -18.68 -0.16 24.90
C TYR A 309 -19.65 0.97 25.24
N GLY A 310 -20.95 0.70 25.31
CA GLY A 310 -21.99 1.71 25.58
C GLY A 310 -22.07 2.75 24.45
N LEU A 311 -21.88 2.33 23.21
CA LEU A 311 -21.90 3.19 22.02
C LEU A 311 -23.22 3.15 21.27
N GLY A 312 -24.09 2.21 21.61
CA GLY A 312 -25.41 1.98 21.03
C GLY A 312 -25.62 0.53 20.59
N ALA A 313 -26.86 0.02 20.78
CA ALA A 313 -27.24 -1.35 20.49
C ALA A 313 -27.64 -1.57 19.00
N THR A 314 -27.55 -0.52 18.19
CA THR A 314 -27.81 -0.57 16.73
C THR A 314 -26.70 0.15 15.96
N PRO A 315 -26.39 -0.25 14.71
CA PRO A 315 -25.39 0.43 13.88
C PRO A 315 -25.62 1.94 13.73
N ASP A 316 -26.87 2.37 13.68
CA ASP A 316 -27.24 3.80 13.60
C ASP A 316 -26.96 4.55 14.93
N GLU A 317 -27.08 3.90 16.07
CA GLU A 317 -26.69 4.48 17.36
C GLU A 317 -25.17 4.60 17.48
N VAL A 318 -24.44 3.61 17.00
CA VAL A 318 -22.98 3.68 16.92
C VAL A 318 -22.54 4.81 15.99
N GLN A 319 -23.21 4.97 14.83
CA GLN A 319 -22.96 6.10 13.92
C GLN A 319 -23.18 7.45 14.65
N ARG A 320 -24.28 7.59 15.37
CA ARG A 320 -24.54 8.81 16.15
C ARG A 320 -23.50 9.06 17.24
N SER A 321 -22.97 8.00 17.83
CA SER A 321 -21.88 8.11 18.81
C SER A 321 -20.60 8.62 18.15
N TYR A 322 -20.27 8.11 16.98
CA TYR A 322 -19.13 8.59 16.18
C TYR A 322 -19.31 10.06 15.77
N GLU A 323 -20.47 10.45 15.27
CA GLU A 323 -20.77 11.85 14.91
C GLU A 323 -20.69 12.79 16.12
N ARG A 324 -21.20 12.37 17.30
CA ARG A 324 -21.02 13.16 18.53
C ARG A 324 -19.55 13.37 18.88
N ALA A 325 -18.71 12.37 18.68
CA ALA A 325 -17.26 12.53 18.89
C ALA A 325 -16.66 13.52 17.90
N ARG A 326 -17.03 13.44 16.62
CA ARG A 326 -16.61 14.39 15.57
C ARG A 326 -16.98 15.83 15.92
N ASP A 327 -18.23 16.06 16.36
CA ASP A 327 -18.70 17.39 16.72
C ASP A 327 -17.95 17.96 17.92
N ARG A 328 -17.71 17.14 18.95
CA ARG A 328 -16.90 17.54 20.11
C ARG A 328 -15.47 17.90 19.70
N LEU A 329 -14.84 17.07 18.86
CA LEU A 329 -13.49 17.30 18.36
C LEU A 329 -13.38 18.52 17.44
N ALA A 330 -14.46 18.85 16.72
CA ALA A 330 -14.52 20.05 15.90
C ALA A 330 -14.60 21.32 16.77
N ALA A 331 -15.30 21.25 17.91
CA ALA A 331 -15.40 22.34 18.87
C ALA A 331 -14.14 22.46 19.74
N GLU A 332 -13.62 21.35 20.23
CA GLU A 332 -12.44 21.27 21.10
C GLU A 332 -11.60 20.03 20.76
N PRO A 333 -10.45 20.21 20.08
CA PRO A 333 -9.57 19.11 19.73
C PRO A 333 -8.99 18.41 20.96
N ALA A 334 -9.07 17.07 20.99
CA ALA A 334 -8.53 16.28 22.08
C ALA A 334 -6.99 16.38 22.11
N GLY A 335 -6.44 16.65 23.30
CA GLY A 335 -5.01 16.87 23.51
C GLY A 335 -4.43 18.00 22.63
N GLY A 336 -5.26 18.91 22.12
CA GLY A 336 -4.85 19.99 21.21
C GLY A 336 -4.39 19.52 19.82
N THR A 337 -4.44 18.22 19.53
CA THR A 337 -3.86 17.62 18.31
C THR A 337 -4.85 16.77 17.51
N VAL A 338 -5.87 16.20 18.14
CA VAL A 338 -6.83 15.30 17.50
C VAL A 338 -8.11 16.05 17.21
N GLY A 339 -8.40 16.28 15.94
CA GLY A 339 -9.64 16.81 15.40
C GLY A 339 -10.41 15.77 14.58
N PRO A 340 -11.45 16.18 13.85
CA PRO A 340 -12.26 15.27 13.02
C PRO A 340 -11.46 14.46 12.00
N ALA A 341 -10.45 15.05 11.35
CA ALA A 341 -9.65 14.35 10.35
C ALA A 341 -8.77 13.26 10.98
N GLN A 342 -8.20 13.54 12.16
CA GLN A 342 -7.40 12.55 12.88
C GLN A 342 -8.26 11.39 13.39
N LEU A 343 -9.48 11.68 13.87
CA LEU A 343 -10.46 10.66 14.21
C LEU A 343 -10.76 9.77 12.98
N GLN A 344 -11.11 10.38 11.84
CA GLN A 344 -11.44 9.65 10.62
C GLN A 344 -10.28 8.75 10.18
N GLY A 345 -9.04 9.27 10.15
CA GLY A 345 -7.88 8.46 9.78
C GLY A 345 -7.61 7.29 10.72
N ALA A 346 -7.82 7.47 12.04
CA ALA A 346 -7.73 6.36 12.99
C ALA A 346 -8.79 5.29 12.73
N PHE A 347 -10.02 5.68 12.39
CA PHE A 347 -11.11 4.75 12.11
C PHE A 347 -11.05 4.15 10.69
N LEU A 348 -10.40 4.81 9.75
CA LEU A 348 -10.08 4.23 8.45
C LEU A 348 -9.25 2.95 8.60
N GLN A 349 -8.29 2.91 9.54
CA GLN A 349 -7.53 1.68 9.82
C GLN A 349 -8.43 0.51 10.28
N ALA A 350 -9.53 0.78 10.99
CA ALA A 350 -10.49 -0.24 11.37
C ALA A 350 -11.26 -0.81 10.15
N THR A 351 -11.31 -0.09 9.04
CA THR A 351 -11.90 -0.60 7.79
C THR A 351 -10.89 -1.38 6.94
N TYR A 352 -9.59 -1.23 7.21
CA TYR A 352 -8.53 -2.08 6.66
C TYR A 352 -8.38 -3.40 7.43
N TYR A 353 -8.39 -3.34 8.79
CA TYR A 353 -7.98 -4.45 9.64
C TYR A 353 -8.95 -4.63 10.80
N ASP A 354 -9.54 -5.80 10.91
CA ASP A 354 -10.49 -6.14 11.98
C ASP A 354 -9.84 -6.08 13.37
N ASP A 355 -8.54 -6.36 13.47
CA ASP A 355 -7.78 -6.32 14.73
C ASP A 355 -7.80 -4.94 15.42
N TYR A 356 -8.09 -3.87 14.68
CA TYR A 356 -8.26 -2.54 15.25
C TYR A 356 -9.64 -2.30 15.87
N TRP A 357 -10.65 -3.13 15.59
CA TRP A 357 -12.02 -2.90 16.05
C TRP A 357 -12.14 -2.72 17.55
N PRO A 358 -11.60 -3.65 18.40
CA PRO A 358 -11.69 -3.49 19.85
C PRO A 358 -11.04 -2.20 20.35
N HIS A 359 -9.88 -1.85 19.81
CA HIS A 359 -9.14 -0.68 20.21
C HIS A 359 -9.82 0.64 19.82
N ARG A 360 -10.42 0.70 18.63
CA ARG A 360 -11.14 1.89 18.16
C ARG A 360 -12.46 2.07 18.89
N ALA A 361 -13.19 1.00 19.15
CA ALA A 361 -14.42 1.04 19.94
C ALA A 361 -14.14 1.48 21.38
N GLU A 362 -13.09 0.95 22.02
CA GLU A 362 -12.64 1.38 23.35
C GLU A 362 -12.29 2.87 23.37
N ALA A 363 -11.45 3.34 22.44
CA ALA A 363 -11.03 4.74 22.37
C ALA A 363 -12.21 5.71 22.18
N LEU A 364 -13.19 5.35 21.34
CA LEU A 364 -14.39 6.13 21.13
C LEU A 364 -15.26 6.19 22.38
N SER A 365 -15.48 5.05 23.02
CA SER A 365 -16.25 4.91 24.25
C SER A 365 -15.65 5.75 25.38
N GLU A 366 -14.33 5.64 25.60
CA GLU A 366 -13.60 6.39 26.61
C GLU A 366 -13.67 7.90 26.35
N TYR A 367 -13.44 8.33 25.11
CA TYR A 367 -13.52 9.74 24.72
C TYR A 367 -14.91 10.33 25.01
N LEU A 368 -15.98 9.64 24.67
CA LEU A 368 -17.34 10.11 24.92
C LEU A 368 -17.69 10.19 26.41
N ARG A 369 -17.00 9.41 27.25
CA ARG A 369 -17.09 9.45 28.73
C ARG A 369 -16.16 10.51 29.35
N GLY A 370 -15.45 11.30 28.54
CA GLY A 370 -14.56 12.37 29.02
C GLY A 370 -13.12 11.93 29.29
N ARG A 371 -12.71 10.76 28.80
CA ARG A 371 -11.33 10.23 28.90
C ARG A 371 -10.68 10.18 27.51
N PRO A 372 -9.95 11.24 27.08
CA PRO A 372 -9.44 11.36 25.72
C PRO A 372 -8.14 10.60 25.45
N GLU A 373 -7.47 10.07 26.47
CA GLU A 373 -6.08 9.60 26.41
C GLU A 373 -5.88 8.51 25.37
N GLN A 374 -6.79 7.51 25.31
CA GLN A 374 -6.74 6.43 24.35
C GLN A 374 -6.91 6.94 22.90
N LEU A 375 -7.85 7.87 22.71
CA LEU A 375 -8.07 8.46 21.39
C LEU A 375 -6.86 9.28 20.94
N VAL A 376 -6.29 10.08 21.83
CA VAL A 376 -5.08 10.87 21.54
C VAL A 376 -3.89 9.96 21.20
N ALA A 377 -3.71 8.88 21.95
CA ALA A 377 -2.63 7.91 21.69
C ALA A 377 -2.80 7.19 20.34
N GLN A 378 -4.04 6.94 19.89
CA GLN A 378 -4.32 6.18 18.67
C GLN A 378 -4.48 7.06 17.43
N ALA A 379 -4.91 8.30 17.57
CA ALA A 379 -5.22 9.21 16.46
C ALA A 379 -4.28 10.43 16.40
N GLY A 380 -3.51 10.70 17.45
CA GLY A 380 -2.60 11.84 17.49
C GLY A 380 -1.44 11.69 16.50
N PRO A 381 -0.97 12.81 15.91
CA PRO A 381 0.16 12.78 15.00
C PRO A 381 1.46 12.42 15.73
N VAL A 382 2.25 11.54 15.12
CA VAL A 382 3.58 11.14 15.62
C VAL A 382 4.63 11.95 14.87
N ARG A 383 5.24 12.94 15.54
CA ARG A 383 6.18 13.88 14.91
C ARG A 383 7.44 13.21 14.38
N GLU A 384 7.91 12.18 15.09
CA GLU A 384 9.08 11.38 14.73
C GLU A 384 8.87 10.60 13.44
N ALA A 385 7.62 10.25 13.11
CA ALA A 385 7.25 9.57 11.87
C ALA A 385 6.95 10.54 10.70
N ALA A 386 7.05 11.86 10.90
CA ALA A 386 6.62 12.84 9.90
C ALA A 386 7.38 12.71 8.56
N ALA A 387 8.69 12.45 8.62
CA ALA A 387 9.51 12.31 7.41
C ALA A 387 9.16 11.03 6.64
N GLU A 388 8.94 9.93 7.34
CA GLU A 388 8.53 8.66 6.74
C GLU A 388 7.14 8.76 6.11
N ALA A 389 6.19 9.35 6.83
CA ALA A 389 4.83 9.51 6.34
C ALA A 389 4.74 10.48 5.14
N GLU A 390 5.51 11.58 5.15
CA GLU A 390 5.61 12.48 3.99
C GLU A 390 6.24 11.78 2.79
N ASN A 391 7.35 11.04 3.00
CA ASN A 391 8.00 10.26 1.96
C ASN A 391 7.05 9.23 1.34
N GLY A 392 6.39 8.42 2.17
CA GLY A 392 5.40 7.45 1.69
C GLY A 392 4.30 8.11 0.88
N ARG A 393 3.80 9.27 1.33
CA ARG A 393 2.79 10.06 0.62
C ARG A 393 3.30 10.61 -0.72
N ALA A 394 4.55 11.09 -0.77
CA ALA A 394 5.18 11.58 -1.98
C ALA A 394 5.33 10.48 -3.03
N VAL A 395 5.77 9.29 -2.60
CA VAL A 395 5.89 8.12 -3.48
C VAL A 395 4.52 7.65 -3.96
N TYR A 396 3.54 7.51 -3.06
CA TYR A 396 2.16 7.17 -3.41
C TYR A 396 1.65 8.09 -4.53
N THR A 397 1.73 9.39 -4.30
CA THR A 397 1.25 10.38 -5.27
C THR A 397 2.02 10.31 -6.59
N ALA A 398 3.35 10.21 -6.56
CA ALA A 398 4.15 10.17 -7.78
C ALA A 398 3.86 8.93 -8.62
N VAL A 399 3.77 7.76 -8.00
CA VAL A 399 3.51 6.50 -8.71
C VAL A 399 2.12 6.51 -9.35
N GLU A 400 1.09 6.79 -8.59
CA GLU A 400 -0.28 6.78 -9.11
C GLU A 400 -0.53 7.86 -10.18
N CYS A 401 0.03 9.06 -9.98
CA CYS A 401 -0.13 10.13 -10.96
C CYS A 401 0.66 9.88 -12.25
N ASN A 402 1.79 9.19 -12.19
CA ASN A 402 2.57 8.84 -13.37
C ASN A 402 1.99 7.63 -14.12
N ASP A 403 1.42 6.65 -13.43
CA ASP A 403 0.97 5.38 -14.01
C ASP A 403 -0.20 5.51 -14.98
N ALA A 404 -1.09 6.49 -14.76
CA ALA A 404 -2.34 6.57 -15.48
C ALA A 404 -2.80 8.01 -15.77
N PRO A 405 -3.62 8.21 -16.80
CA PRO A 405 -4.31 9.48 -17.01
C PRO A 405 -5.46 9.63 -16.01
N TRP A 406 -5.36 10.63 -15.14
CA TRP A 406 -6.41 11.06 -14.23
C TRP A 406 -7.26 12.19 -14.83
N PRO A 407 -8.54 12.36 -14.45
CA PRO A 407 -9.33 13.49 -14.86
C PRO A 407 -8.67 14.82 -14.45
N THR A 408 -8.47 15.72 -15.40
CA THR A 408 -7.84 17.05 -15.16
C THR A 408 -8.83 18.15 -14.85
N ASP A 409 -10.12 17.91 -15.10
CA ASP A 409 -11.20 18.83 -14.78
C ASP A 409 -11.79 18.52 -13.41
N TRP A 410 -11.65 19.45 -12.46
CA TRP A 410 -12.23 19.35 -11.13
C TRP A 410 -13.73 19.00 -11.13
N ARG A 411 -14.49 19.47 -12.12
CA ARG A 411 -15.93 19.20 -12.21
C ARG A 411 -16.25 17.70 -12.34
N VAL A 412 -15.35 16.92 -12.91
CA VAL A 412 -15.49 15.45 -12.97
C VAL A 412 -15.41 14.87 -11.56
N TRP A 413 -14.35 15.23 -10.82
CA TRP A 413 -14.14 14.80 -9.44
C TRP A 413 -15.30 15.20 -8.53
N ASP A 414 -15.72 16.46 -8.60
CA ASP A 414 -16.81 16.99 -7.77
C ASP A 414 -18.14 16.27 -8.05
N ARG A 415 -18.51 16.11 -9.32
CA ARG A 415 -19.71 15.41 -9.72
C ARG A 415 -19.73 13.95 -9.25
N ASP A 416 -18.66 13.21 -9.53
CA ASP A 416 -18.62 11.77 -9.28
C ASP A 416 -18.59 11.49 -7.78
N ASN A 417 -17.80 12.25 -7.03
CA ASN A 417 -17.65 12.04 -5.60
C ASN A 417 -18.81 12.66 -4.77
N THR A 418 -19.41 13.76 -5.23
CA THR A 418 -20.67 14.24 -4.61
C THR A 418 -21.80 13.22 -4.76
N ARG A 419 -21.84 12.51 -5.90
CA ARG A 419 -22.81 11.41 -6.08
C ARG A 419 -22.48 10.23 -5.16
N LEU A 420 -21.23 9.81 -5.12
CA LEU A 420 -20.78 8.68 -4.32
C LEU A 420 -20.94 8.93 -2.82
N ALA A 421 -20.60 10.10 -2.33
CA ALA A 421 -20.71 10.48 -0.91
C ALA A 421 -22.16 10.47 -0.36
N ARG A 422 -23.18 10.38 -1.22
CA ARG A 422 -24.58 10.21 -0.76
C ARG A 422 -24.84 8.80 -0.21
N VAL A 423 -24.09 7.81 -0.66
CA VAL A 423 -24.25 6.39 -0.29
C VAL A 423 -23.00 5.82 0.37
N ALA A 424 -21.87 6.49 0.26
CA ALA A 424 -20.58 6.12 0.85
C ALA A 424 -19.87 7.36 1.44
N PRO A 425 -20.44 7.99 2.48
CA PRO A 425 -19.92 9.25 3.03
C PRO A 425 -18.62 9.09 3.82
N PHE A 426 -18.29 7.90 4.33
CA PHE A 426 -17.22 7.70 5.31
C PHE A 426 -15.86 8.12 4.77
N GLU A 427 -15.46 7.63 3.57
CA GLU A 427 -14.10 7.80 3.04
C GLU A 427 -14.05 8.63 1.73
N THR A 428 -15.17 8.80 1.03
CA THR A 428 -15.17 9.36 -0.33
C THR A 428 -14.40 10.68 -0.45
N TRP A 429 -14.62 11.62 0.45
CA TRP A 429 -13.94 12.92 0.33
C TRP A 429 -12.49 12.89 0.79
N ASP A 430 -12.10 12.04 1.72
CA ASP A 430 -10.70 11.89 2.11
C ASP A 430 -9.90 11.26 0.97
N ASN A 431 -10.44 10.21 0.34
CA ASN A 431 -9.86 9.58 -0.84
C ASN A 431 -9.70 10.57 -2.01
N VAL A 432 -10.70 11.46 -2.24
CA VAL A 432 -10.56 12.56 -3.21
C VAL A 432 -9.35 13.43 -2.90
N TRP A 433 -9.26 13.91 -1.66
CA TRP A 433 -8.18 14.84 -1.29
C TRP A 433 -6.82 14.18 -1.36
N ALA A 434 -6.76 12.90 -1.08
CA ALA A 434 -5.59 12.08 -1.24
C ALA A 434 -5.09 12.05 -2.69
N ASN A 435 -5.96 11.89 -3.66
CA ASN A 435 -5.60 11.63 -5.06
C ASN A 435 -5.70 12.86 -5.98
N LEU A 436 -6.32 13.94 -5.51
CA LEU A 436 -6.53 15.15 -6.30
C LEU A 436 -5.24 15.82 -6.85
N PRO A 437 -4.05 15.70 -6.25
CA PRO A 437 -2.81 16.15 -6.88
C PRO A 437 -2.60 15.59 -8.29
N CYS A 438 -3.10 14.39 -8.60
CA CYS A 438 -3.00 13.78 -9.93
C CYS A 438 -3.78 14.54 -11.01
N ALA A 439 -4.83 15.30 -10.66
CA ALA A 439 -5.50 16.19 -11.60
C ALA A 439 -4.58 17.30 -12.13
N TYR A 440 -3.59 17.70 -11.34
CA TYR A 440 -2.68 18.82 -11.59
C TYR A 440 -1.22 18.39 -11.75
N TRP A 441 -0.99 17.09 -11.99
CA TRP A 441 0.34 16.50 -12.05
C TRP A 441 1.17 17.05 -13.21
N PRO A 442 2.39 17.54 -12.98
CA PRO A 442 3.17 18.24 -14.00
C PRO A 442 3.98 17.31 -14.91
N ALA A 443 4.22 16.05 -14.49
CA ALA A 443 4.97 15.09 -15.30
C ALA A 443 4.08 14.41 -16.36
N PRO A 444 4.66 13.93 -17.48
CA PRO A 444 3.93 13.15 -18.47
C PRO A 444 3.38 11.87 -17.85
N ARG A 445 2.10 11.61 -18.07
CA ARG A 445 1.40 10.41 -17.57
C ARG A 445 1.58 9.27 -18.55
N GLN A 446 1.76 8.06 -18.00
CA GLN A 446 1.81 6.87 -18.81
C GLN A 446 0.39 6.35 -19.12
N ARG A 447 0.31 5.45 -20.07
CA ARG A 447 -0.86 4.60 -20.23
C ARG A 447 -0.63 3.34 -19.41
N PRO A 448 -1.59 2.89 -18.58
CA PRO A 448 -1.47 1.64 -17.86
C PRO A 448 -1.18 0.50 -18.83
N ALA A 449 -0.24 -0.36 -18.47
CA ALA A 449 0.03 -1.55 -19.27
C ALA A 449 -1.10 -2.58 -19.10
N ASP A 450 -1.41 -3.32 -20.18
CA ASP A 450 -2.36 -4.43 -20.11
C ASP A 450 -1.69 -5.61 -19.41
N VAL A 451 -1.99 -5.79 -18.13
CA VAL A 451 -1.57 -6.97 -17.37
C VAL A 451 -2.27 -8.20 -17.94
N ARG A 452 -1.51 -9.06 -18.62
CA ARG A 452 -2.06 -10.27 -19.23
C ARG A 452 -0.97 -11.29 -19.51
N THR A 453 -1.28 -12.57 -19.30
CA THR A 453 -0.43 -13.68 -19.72
C THR A 453 -1.24 -14.75 -20.45
N GLY A 454 -0.62 -15.38 -21.46
CA GLY A 454 -1.19 -16.51 -22.18
C GLY A 454 -0.99 -17.84 -21.45
N PRO A 455 -1.73 -18.89 -21.84
CA PRO A 455 -1.53 -20.25 -21.32
C PRO A 455 -0.08 -20.74 -21.51
N GLY A 456 0.58 -21.13 -20.42
CA GLY A 456 1.95 -21.65 -20.43
C GLY A 456 3.06 -20.59 -20.49
N GLU A 457 2.74 -19.31 -20.62
CA GLU A 457 3.74 -18.23 -20.58
C GLU A 457 4.27 -17.97 -19.16
N LEU A 458 3.42 -18.16 -18.15
CA LEU A 458 3.74 -17.95 -16.74
C LEU A 458 3.56 -19.25 -15.95
N PRO A 459 4.45 -19.60 -15.02
CA PRO A 459 4.15 -20.64 -14.04
C PRO A 459 2.86 -20.31 -13.27
N PRO A 460 2.11 -21.33 -12.79
CA PRO A 460 0.92 -21.06 -11.99
C PRO A 460 1.23 -20.15 -10.79
N THR A 461 0.37 -19.15 -10.54
CA THR A 461 0.51 -18.16 -9.47
C THR A 461 -0.61 -18.31 -8.45
N LEU A 462 -0.38 -17.88 -7.21
CA LEU A 462 -1.36 -17.90 -6.13
C LEU A 462 -1.90 -16.49 -5.88
N ILE A 463 -3.21 -16.36 -5.89
CA ILE A 463 -3.95 -15.15 -5.51
C ILE A 463 -4.68 -15.43 -4.20
N LEU A 464 -4.50 -14.56 -3.21
CA LEU A 464 -5.17 -14.58 -1.91
C LEU A 464 -6.04 -13.34 -1.78
N ALA A 465 -7.30 -13.48 -1.40
CA ALA A 465 -8.19 -12.34 -1.26
C ALA A 465 -9.26 -12.56 -0.19
N ALA A 466 -9.50 -11.55 0.64
CA ALA A 466 -10.67 -11.47 1.49
C ALA A 466 -11.88 -10.99 0.67
N GLU A 467 -13.04 -11.60 0.87
CA GLU A 467 -14.24 -11.31 0.06
C GLU A 467 -14.78 -9.89 0.26
N ARG A 468 -14.51 -9.28 1.42
CA ARG A 468 -14.99 -7.96 1.83
C ARG A 468 -13.86 -6.94 2.02
N ASP A 469 -12.69 -7.17 1.42
CA ASP A 469 -11.57 -6.22 1.45
C ASP A 469 -12.01 -4.87 0.85
N ALA A 470 -11.75 -3.77 1.56
CA ALA A 470 -12.09 -2.43 1.10
C ALA A 470 -10.97 -1.74 0.33
N ALA A 471 -9.72 -1.97 0.74
CA ALA A 471 -8.57 -1.30 0.14
C ALA A 471 -8.21 -1.87 -1.24
N ALA A 472 -8.45 -3.18 -1.42
CA ALA A 472 -8.38 -3.85 -2.71
C ALA A 472 -9.67 -4.66 -2.91
N PRO A 473 -10.74 -4.03 -3.45
CA PRO A 473 -12.03 -4.68 -3.59
C PRO A 473 -11.96 -6.01 -4.33
N TYR A 474 -12.67 -7.02 -3.85
CA TYR A 474 -12.60 -8.42 -4.32
C TYR A 474 -12.74 -8.58 -5.85
N GLN A 475 -13.38 -7.64 -6.53
CA GLN A 475 -13.48 -7.63 -7.99
C GLN A 475 -12.09 -7.54 -8.64
N GLY A 476 -11.14 -6.85 -8.02
CA GLY A 476 -9.74 -6.81 -8.48
C GLY A 476 -9.09 -8.19 -8.46
N ALA A 477 -9.36 -9.00 -7.44
CA ALA A 477 -8.88 -10.39 -7.37
C ALA A 477 -9.47 -11.26 -8.49
N LEU A 478 -10.74 -11.10 -8.78
CA LEU A 478 -11.41 -11.81 -9.88
C LEU A 478 -10.83 -11.41 -11.24
N GLU A 479 -10.57 -10.11 -11.43
CA GLU A 479 -10.02 -9.59 -12.66
C GLU A 479 -8.55 -10.02 -12.85
N MET A 480 -7.72 -9.95 -11.80
CA MET A 480 -6.36 -10.47 -11.84
C MET A 480 -6.33 -11.96 -12.17
N HIS A 481 -7.22 -12.75 -11.53
CA HIS A 481 -7.37 -14.18 -11.83
C HIS A 481 -7.79 -14.46 -13.28
N ARG A 482 -8.63 -13.60 -13.86
CA ARG A 482 -9.03 -13.69 -15.26
C ARG A 482 -7.89 -13.39 -16.22
N ARG A 483 -7.01 -12.44 -15.88
CA ARG A 483 -5.93 -11.93 -16.74
C ARG A 483 -4.66 -12.77 -16.67
N LEU A 484 -4.34 -13.35 -15.53
CA LEU A 484 -3.16 -14.20 -15.36
C LEU A 484 -3.52 -15.67 -15.61
N ALA A 485 -3.19 -16.16 -16.80
CA ALA A 485 -3.46 -17.55 -17.19
C ALA A 485 -2.75 -18.53 -16.25
N GLY A 486 -3.49 -19.52 -15.74
CA GLY A 486 -2.95 -20.52 -14.82
C GLY A 486 -2.91 -20.08 -13.35
N SER A 487 -3.34 -18.86 -13.02
CA SER A 487 -3.47 -18.43 -11.62
C SER A 487 -4.52 -19.24 -10.88
N VAL A 488 -4.37 -19.32 -9.55
CA VAL A 488 -5.30 -19.96 -8.62
C VAL A 488 -5.73 -18.94 -7.60
N LEU A 489 -7.04 -18.82 -7.38
CA LEU A 489 -7.62 -17.90 -6.39
C LEU A 489 -8.07 -18.66 -5.15
N VAL A 490 -7.54 -18.27 -3.98
CA VAL A 490 -8.00 -18.67 -2.66
C VAL A 490 -8.72 -17.50 -2.01
N THR A 491 -9.98 -17.69 -1.67
CA THR A 491 -10.84 -16.66 -1.08
C THR A 491 -11.09 -16.95 0.40
N GLU A 492 -10.83 -15.98 1.26
CA GLU A 492 -11.35 -15.97 2.63
C GLU A 492 -12.75 -15.37 2.61
N ARG A 493 -13.78 -16.19 2.88
CA ARG A 493 -15.19 -15.80 2.78
C ARG A 493 -15.60 -14.94 3.96
N ASP A 494 -16.52 -14.02 3.73
CA ASP A 494 -17.09 -13.13 4.76
C ASP A 494 -16.04 -12.37 5.61
N ALA A 495 -14.78 -12.34 5.18
CA ALA A 495 -13.69 -11.65 5.83
C ALA A 495 -13.34 -10.36 5.09
N GLY A 496 -12.91 -9.33 5.82
CA GLY A 496 -12.65 -8.01 5.24
C GLY A 496 -11.27 -7.44 5.54
N THR A 497 -10.42 -8.15 6.27
CA THR A 497 -9.05 -7.71 6.56
C THR A 497 -8.23 -7.64 5.29
N HIS A 498 -7.57 -6.51 5.07
CA HIS A 498 -6.68 -6.26 3.94
C HIS A 498 -5.36 -7.01 4.07
N GLY A 499 -5.12 -7.96 3.16
CA GLY A 499 -4.01 -8.91 3.28
C GLY A 499 -4.31 -10.04 4.27
N ILE A 500 -4.26 -11.29 3.78
CA ILE A 500 -4.68 -12.46 4.57
C ILE A 500 -3.56 -13.49 4.78
N ALA A 501 -2.42 -13.34 4.11
CA ALA A 501 -1.28 -14.22 4.26
C ALA A 501 -0.59 -14.07 5.60
N GLY A 502 -0.30 -15.19 6.27
CA GLY A 502 0.36 -15.20 7.58
C GLY A 502 -0.51 -14.67 8.72
N GLY A 503 -1.83 -14.62 8.51
CA GLY A 503 -2.81 -14.23 9.50
C GLY A 503 -3.29 -15.41 10.35
N PRO A 504 -4.37 -15.23 11.13
CA PRO A 504 -4.90 -16.29 11.98
C PRO A 504 -5.63 -17.43 11.23
N ASN A 505 -5.81 -17.30 9.90
CA ASN A 505 -6.55 -18.29 9.10
C ASN A 505 -5.63 -19.39 8.56
N ARG A 506 -5.52 -20.49 9.29
CA ARG A 506 -4.68 -21.64 8.89
C ARG A 506 -5.02 -22.22 7.52
N CYS A 507 -6.28 -22.17 7.08
CA CYS A 507 -6.65 -22.67 5.75
C CYS A 507 -5.94 -21.87 4.66
N VAL A 508 -5.86 -20.54 4.80
CA VAL A 508 -5.13 -19.66 3.88
C VAL A 508 -3.64 -19.96 3.92
N ASP A 509 -3.07 -20.05 5.13
CA ASP A 509 -1.64 -20.30 5.31
C ASP A 509 -1.21 -21.69 4.83
N ASP A 510 -2.05 -22.72 4.97
CA ASP A 510 -1.78 -24.04 4.44
C ASP A 510 -1.70 -24.02 2.90
N HIS A 511 -2.50 -23.21 2.21
CA HIS A 511 -2.39 -22.98 0.76
C HIS A 511 -1.12 -22.20 0.40
N LEU A 512 -0.79 -21.18 1.15
CA LEU A 512 0.43 -20.37 0.96
C LEU A 512 1.69 -21.23 1.14
N GLU A 513 1.79 -21.97 2.24
CA GLU A 513 2.92 -22.86 2.52
C GLU A 513 3.05 -23.97 1.46
N ALA A 514 1.95 -24.64 1.11
CA ALA A 514 1.96 -25.69 0.09
C ALA A 514 2.45 -25.18 -1.26
N TYR A 515 2.05 -23.96 -1.64
CA TYR A 515 2.51 -23.35 -2.87
C TYR A 515 3.98 -22.93 -2.79
N LEU A 516 4.36 -22.17 -1.76
CA LEU A 516 5.73 -21.65 -1.66
C LEU A 516 6.76 -22.74 -1.38
N LEU A 517 6.43 -23.79 -0.64
CA LEU A 517 7.39 -24.87 -0.32
C LEU A 517 7.40 -25.97 -1.37
N GLU A 518 6.23 -26.37 -1.88
CA GLU A 518 6.07 -27.57 -2.71
C GLU A 518 5.64 -27.28 -4.15
N GLY A 519 5.23 -26.04 -4.44
CA GLY A 519 4.62 -25.67 -5.74
C GLY A 519 3.22 -26.25 -5.93
N ARG A 520 2.61 -26.74 -4.87
CA ARG A 520 1.31 -27.40 -4.90
C ARG A 520 0.20 -26.37 -4.72
N LEU A 521 -0.69 -26.30 -5.72
CA LEU A 521 -1.85 -25.43 -5.74
C LEU A 521 -3.14 -26.27 -5.68
N PRO A 522 -4.23 -25.73 -5.13
CA PRO A 522 -5.55 -26.33 -5.30
C PRO A 522 -5.96 -26.27 -6.78
N VAL A 523 -7.08 -26.90 -7.12
CA VAL A 523 -7.72 -26.62 -8.41
C VAL A 523 -8.06 -25.12 -8.51
N ARG A 524 -8.33 -24.65 -9.68
CA ARG A 524 -8.45 -23.23 -10.09
C ARG A 524 -8.96 -22.23 -9.04
N ARG A 525 -9.87 -22.66 -8.14
CA ARG A 525 -10.39 -21.82 -7.02
C ARG A 525 -10.54 -22.67 -5.77
N ALA A 526 -10.21 -22.07 -4.62
CA ALA A 526 -10.48 -22.61 -3.31
C ALA A 526 -11.10 -21.52 -2.43
N ALA A 527 -11.77 -21.93 -1.37
CA ALA A 527 -12.35 -21.01 -0.40
C ALA A 527 -12.08 -21.52 1.02
N CYS A 528 -11.65 -20.64 1.87
CA CYS A 528 -11.54 -20.82 3.31
C CYS A 528 -12.73 -20.15 4.00
N ALA A 529 -13.20 -20.69 5.11
CA ALA A 529 -14.12 -19.95 5.98
C ALA A 529 -13.42 -18.69 6.50
N GLY A 530 -14.19 -17.64 6.75
CA GLY A 530 -13.65 -16.41 7.32
C GLY A 530 -13.04 -16.66 8.70
N ARG A 531 -12.05 -15.86 9.05
CA ARG A 531 -11.49 -15.80 10.40
C ARG A 531 -12.57 -15.41 11.41
N ALA A 532 -12.38 -15.79 12.68
CA ALA A 532 -13.23 -15.30 13.75
C ALA A 532 -13.12 -13.76 13.86
N GLU A 533 -14.22 -13.10 14.14
CA GLU A 533 -14.20 -11.68 14.49
C GLU A 533 -13.37 -11.47 15.78
N PRO A 534 -12.76 -10.29 15.95
CA PRO A 534 -12.00 -10.00 17.15
C PRO A 534 -12.89 -9.99 18.39
N GLU A 535 -12.37 -10.50 19.51
CA GLU A 535 -13.06 -10.46 20.80
C GLU A 535 -13.14 -9.00 21.32
N PRO A 536 -14.24 -8.59 21.93
CA PRO A 536 -14.37 -7.26 22.50
C PRO A 536 -13.40 -7.06 23.67
N ARG A 537 -12.83 -5.87 23.75
CA ARG A 537 -11.91 -5.50 24.83
C ARG A 537 -12.63 -4.58 25.80
N ALA A 538 -12.75 -5.01 27.06
CA ALA A 538 -13.34 -4.17 28.09
C ALA A 538 -12.46 -2.93 28.33
N PRO A 539 -13.06 -1.71 28.44
CA PRO A 539 -12.35 -0.52 28.85
C PRO A 539 -11.64 -0.72 30.20
N ALA A 540 -10.45 -0.15 30.34
CA ALA A 540 -9.74 -0.17 31.62
C ALA A 540 -10.60 0.45 32.72
N LYS A 541 -10.74 -0.23 33.86
CA LYS A 541 -11.55 0.25 35.01
C LYS A 541 -10.89 1.43 35.69
#